data_a4576a3193e0b0126693b40efdc47b45
#
_entry.id   a4576a3193e0b0126693b40efdc47b45
#
_cell.length_a   1.000
_cell.length_b   1.000
_cell.length_c   1.000
_cell.angle_alpha   90.00
_cell.angle_beta   90.00
_cell.angle_gamma   90.00
#
_symmetry.space_group_name_H-M   'P 1'
#
loop_
_entity.id
_entity.type
_entity.pdbx_description
1 polymer ?
#
loop_
_entity_poly.entity_id
_entity_poly.type
_entity_poly.pdbx_seq_one_letter_code
_entity_poly.pdbx_strand_id
1 'polypeptide(L)'
;MKPKVYVATPCYDMMRVETCVSLLDMFSTLGSHGIECKFKTVKTSLVTHGRNLLTAGFLNSGFDYMLFVDADVEFKAEAVMRMLVTKKDIVCTPYRVKDAGLKYAVKFKDDKNIKILPWDMVEIEEGPAGLMLIHRRVYEGLMKNRPDLKIQFNKATRDKMNKEIGADNDAIDKYMYNFWDTTFNLDTGEWKGEDLSFCELARENRFKLYANLDSETTHHGSWGWKGRFGDSLVKSVSPDNYAKKKANEA
;
A
#
# COMPACT_ATOMS: atom_id res chain seq x y z
N MET A 1 14.76 6.04 -17.47
CA MET A 1 14.37 7.12 -16.51
C MET A 1 14.14 6.44 -15.16
N LYS A 2 14.59 7.04 -14.05
CA LYS A 2 14.32 6.48 -12.70
C LYS A 2 12.87 6.78 -12.32
N PRO A 3 12.19 5.89 -11.56
CA PRO A 3 10.80 6.11 -11.18
C PRO A 3 10.68 7.26 -10.17
N LYS A 4 9.51 7.90 -10.16
CA LYS A 4 9.13 8.92 -9.17
C LYS A 4 8.09 8.35 -8.21
N VAL A 5 8.25 8.57 -6.90
CA VAL A 5 7.42 7.99 -5.85
C VAL A 5 6.66 9.08 -5.09
N TYR A 6 5.34 9.01 -5.13
CA TYR A 6 4.45 9.85 -4.33
C TYR A 6 4.11 9.12 -3.03
N VAL A 7 4.66 9.57 -1.93
CA VAL A 7 4.46 8.99 -0.60
C VAL A 7 3.26 9.64 0.07
N ALA A 8 2.30 8.83 0.48
CA ALA A 8 1.00 9.27 0.98
C ALA A 8 0.68 8.66 2.35
N THR A 9 0.44 9.50 3.34
CA THR A 9 0.06 9.07 4.69
C THR A 9 -1.28 9.68 5.08
N PRO A 10 -2.38 8.92 5.09
CA PRO A 10 -3.60 9.36 5.74
C PRO A 10 -3.35 9.40 7.25
N CYS A 11 -3.65 10.52 7.91
CA CYS A 11 -3.37 10.71 9.32
C CYS A 11 -4.53 11.40 10.01
N TYR A 12 -4.99 10.88 11.16
CA TYR A 12 -6.06 11.53 11.91
C TYR A 12 -5.51 12.70 12.73
N ASP A 13 -4.54 12.41 13.61
CA ASP A 13 -4.04 13.40 14.55
C ASP A 13 -2.51 13.41 14.63
N MET A 14 -1.88 12.27 14.82
CA MET A 14 -0.44 12.17 14.99
C MET A 14 0.16 11.00 14.18
N MET A 15 1.43 11.13 13.85
CA MET A 15 2.26 10.08 13.30
C MET A 15 3.23 9.60 14.37
N ARG A 16 3.49 8.31 14.43
CA ARG A 16 4.48 7.73 15.34
C ARG A 16 5.89 8.22 14.96
N VAL A 17 6.72 8.47 15.97
CA VAL A 17 8.11 8.91 15.77
C VAL A 17 8.88 7.88 14.95
N GLU A 18 8.65 6.59 15.18
CA GLU A 18 9.27 5.48 14.46
C GLU A 18 8.91 5.50 12.97
N THR A 19 7.66 5.81 12.64
CA THR A 19 7.21 6.00 11.24
C THR A 19 7.89 7.22 10.61
N CYS A 20 8.00 8.34 11.35
CA CYS A 20 8.71 9.53 10.87
C CYS A 20 10.18 9.21 10.57
N VAL A 21 10.86 8.48 11.45
CA VAL A 21 12.28 8.07 11.25
C VAL A 21 12.38 7.16 10.02
N SER A 22 11.48 6.19 9.86
CA SER A 22 11.43 5.32 8.68
C SER A 22 11.26 6.10 7.37
N LEU A 23 10.39 7.12 7.36
CA LEU A 23 10.18 7.99 6.21
C LEU A 23 11.44 8.80 5.88
N LEU A 24 12.11 9.38 6.87
CA LEU A 24 13.34 10.16 6.68
C LEU A 24 14.47 9.30 6.12
N ASP A 25 14.68 8.09 6.66
CA ASP A 25 15.65 7.12 6.16
C ASP A 25 15.33 6.71 4.72
N MET A 26 14.07 6.41 4.43
CA MET A 26 13.61 6.09 3.08
C MET A 26 13.85 7.24 2.09
N PHE A 27 13.53 8.50 2.45
CA PHE A 27 13.79 9.64 1.56
C PHE A 27 15.28 9.82 1.29
N SER A 28 16.12 9.67 2.30
CA SER A 28 17.59 9.71 2.16
C SER A 28 18.08 8.62 1.22
N THR A 29 17.62 7.38 1.45
CA THR A 29 18.03 6.21 0.66
C THR A 29 17.56 6.31 -0.79
N LEU A 30 16.28 6.61 -1.05
CA LEU A 30 15.75 6.77 -2.40
C LEU A 30 16.44 7.94 -3.13
N GLY A 31 16.65 9.06 -2.44
CA GLY A 31 17.36 10.22 -2.96
C GLY A 31 18.80 9.92 -3.37
N SER A 32 19.56 9.15 -2.57
CA SER A 32 20.91 8.73 -2.93
C SER A 32 20.96 7.85 -4.18
N HIS A 33 19.87 7.12 -4.47
CA HIS A 33 19.69 6.37 -5.71
C HIS A 33 19.09 7.22 -6.85
N GLY A 34 18.89 8.54 -6.63
CA GLY A 34 18.34 9.49 -7.60
C GLY A 34 16.86 9.21 -7.95
N ILE A 35 16.11 8.65 -7.02
CA ILE A 35 14.66 8.45 -7.11
C ILE A 35 13.99 9.69 -6.50
N GLU A 36 13.20 10.39 -7.30
CA GLU A 36 12.46 11.57 -6.83
C GLU A 36 11.27 11.12 -5.97
N CYS A 37 11.14 11.73 -4.78
CA CYS A 37 10.06 11.45 -3.85
C CYS A 37 9.31 12.74 -3.49
N LYS A 38 7.98 12.65 -3.37
CA LYS A 38 7.12 13.72 -2.85
C LYS A 38 6.27 13.16 -1.71
N PHE A 39 6.28 13.84 -0.56
CA PHE A 39 5.45 13.46 0.58
C PHE A 39 4.17 14.28 0.64
N LYS A 40 3.05 13.62 0.92
CA LYS A 40 1.77 14.25 1.19
C LYS A 40 1.02 13.51 2.30
N THR A 41 0.45 14.29 3.21
CA THR A 41 -0.48 13.80 4.22
C THR A 41 -1.76 14.62 4.19
N VAL A 42 -2.86 14.04 4.62
CA VAL A 42 -4.13 14.71 4.85
C VAL A 42 -4.65 14.37 6.24
N LYS A 43 -5.19 15.36 6.94
CA LYS A 43 -5.82 15.15 8.23
C LYS A 43 -7.26 14.69 8.02
N THR A 44 -7.57 13.46 8.41
CA THR A 44 -8.90 12.87 8.24
C THR A 44 -9.21 11.86 9.32
N SER A 45 -10.45 11.84 9.80
CA SER A 45 -10.99 10.80 10.68
C SER A 45 -11.53 9.59 9.90
N LEU A 46 -11.72 9.74 8.58
CA LEU A 46 -12.22 8.70 7.71
C LEU A 46 -11.12 8.28 6.73
N VAL A 47 -10.52 7.12 6.98
CA VAL A 47 -9.36 6.63 6.21
C VAL A 47 -9.70 6.46 4.72
N THR A 48 -10.90 5.98 4.38
CA THR A 48 -11.39 5.84 3.00
C THR A 48 -11.33 7.17 2.24
N HIS A 49 -11.85 8.23 2.86
CA HIS A 49 -11.80 9.57 2.29
C HIS A 49 -10.35 10.07 2.11
N GLY A 50 -9.51 9.88 3.13
CA GLY A 50 -8.09 10.27 3.07
C GLY A 50 -7.33 9.57 1.95
N ARG A 51 -7.51 8.26 1.79
CA ARG A 51 -6.87 7.50 0.71
C ARG A 51 -7.35 7.95 -0.67
N ASN A 52 -8.65 8.16 -0.86
CA ASN A 52 -9.21 8.65 -2.13
C ASN A 52 -8.68 10.05 -2.47
N LEU A 53 -8.62 10.96 -1.49
CA LEU A 53 -8.12 12.32 -1.68
C LEU A 53 -6.63 12.34 -2.01
N LEU A 54 -5.82 11.55 -1.31
CA LEU A 54 -4.38 11.39 -1.60
C LEU A 54 -4.14 10.76 -2.97
N THR A 55 -5.00 9.81 -3.39
CA THR A 55 -4.94 9.20 -4.72
C THR A 55 -5.23 10.22 -5.82
N ALA A 56 -6.21 11.12 -5.63
CA ALA A 56 -6.47 12.22 -6.56
C ALA A 56 -5.26 13.16 -6.68
N GLY A 57 -4.61 13.49 -5.56
CA GLY A 57 -3.38 14.27 -5.54
C GLY A 57 -2.21 13.58 -6.26
N PHE A 58 -2.06 12.28 -6.07
CA PHE A 58 -1.08 11.47 -6.79
C PHE A 58 -1.33 11.49 -8.30
N LEU A 59 -2.55 11.23 -8.74
CA LEU A 59 -2.91 11.21 -10.16
C LEU A 59 -2.68 12.58 -10.84
N ASN A 60 -2.83 13.67 -10.09
CA ASN A 60 -2.52 15.02 -10.58
C ASN A 60 -1.01 15.35 -10.60
N SER A 61 -0.17 14.57 -9.91
CA SER A 61 1.24 14.94 -9.68
C SER A 61 2.20 14.53 -10.80
N GLY A 62 1.82 13.62 -11.70
CA GLY A 62 2.70 13.08 -12.73
C GLY A 62 3.75 12.08 -12.20
N PHE A 63 3.64 11.59 -10.96
CA PHE A 63 4.51 10.56 -10.38
C PHE A 63 4.13 9.16 -10.88
N ASP A 64 5.08 8.22 -10.90
CA ASP A 64 4.90 6.87 -11.46
C ASP A 64 4.27 5.90 -10.47
N TYR A 65 4.65 6.01 -9.19
CA TYR A 65 4.19 5.15 -8.11
C TYR A 65 3.61 5.95 -6.96
N MET A 66 2.54 5.42 -6.38
CA MET A 66 2.02 5.83 -5.09
C MET A 66 2.47 4.83 -4.02
N LEU A 67 3.06 5.33 -2.95
CA LEU A 67 3.40 4.55 -1.76
C LEU A 67 2.51 5.02 -0.61
N PHE A 68 1.56 4.19 -0.20
CA PHE A 68 0.87 4.40 1.07
C PHE A 68 1.75 3.95 2.22
N VAL A 69 1.80 4.79 3.27
CA VAL A 69 2.42 4.50 4.55
C VAL A 69 1.45 4.92 5.63
N ASP A 70 0.98 3.98 6.46
CA ASP A 70 0.14 4.33 7.60
C ASP A 70 0.97 5.01 8.71
N ALA A 71 0.33 5.88 9.47
CA ALA A 71 0.98 6.75 10.45
C ALA A 71 1.60 5.99 11.66
N ASP A 72 1.43 4.67 11.73
CA ASP A 72 1.85 3.80 12.82
C ASP A 72 2.63 2.55 12.35
N VAL A 73 3.14 2.56 11.12
CA VAL A 73 3.96 1.48 10.55
C VAL A 73 5.42 1.92 10.48
N GLU A 74 6.30 1.22 11.19
CA GLU A 74 7.75 1.34 11.11
C GLU A 74 8.28 0.32 10.09
N PHE A 75 9.21 0.75 9.25
CA PHE A 75 9.81 -0.06 8.20
C PHE A 75 11.23 0.41 7.86
N LYS A 76 11.98 -0.40 7.15
CA LYS A 76 13.28 -0.03 6.60
C LYS A 76 13.18 0.38 5.14
N ALA A 77 14.04 1.30 4.70
CA ALA A 77 14.09 1.80 3.32
C ALA A 77 14.23 0.68 2.28
N GLU A 78 14.93 -0.40 2.61
CA GLU A 78 15.11 -1.58 1.76
C GLU A 78 13.78 -2.25 1.38
N ALA A 79 12.76 -2.18 2.25
CA ALA A 79 11.43 -2.70 1.91
C ALA A 79 10.86 -2.03 0.66
N VAL A 80 10.97 -0.70 0.61
CA VAL A 80 10.49 0.09 -0.53
C VAL A 80 11.36 -0.13 -1.77
N MET A 81 12.68 -0.21 -1.60
CA MET A 81 13.60 -0.53 -2.70
C MET A 81 13.29 -1.89 -3.33
N ARG A 82 13.01 -2.92 -2.51
CA ARG A 82 12.59 -4.25 -2.98
C ARG A 82 11.28 -4.18 -3.76
N MET A 83 10.29 -3.42 -3.29
CA MET A 83 9.02 -3.24 -4.02
C MET A 83 9.24 -2.56 -5.38
N LEU A 84 10.04 -1.50 -5.44
CA LEU A 84 10.31 -0.74 -6.67
C LEU A 84 11.02 -1.58 -7.75
N VAL A 85 12.01 -2.39 -7.36
CA VAL A 85 12.83 -3.17 -8.30
C VAL A 85 12.00 -4.24 -9.03
N THR A 86 10.90 -4.69 -8.45
CA THR A 86 10.03 -5.73 -9.03
C THR A 86 9.20 -5.21 -10.20
N LYS A 87 8.96 -3.89 -10.29
CA LYS A 87 8.11 -3.23 -11.31
C LYS A 87 6.71 -3.84 -11.41
N LYS A 88 6.21 -4.39 -10.32
CA LYS A 88 4.87 -4.98 -10.25
C LYS A 88 3.79 -3.90 -10.19
N ASP A 89 2.53 -4.29 -10.43
CA ASP A 89 1.39 -3.38 -10.37
C ASP A 89 1.12 -2.89 -8.95
N ILE A 90 1.01 -3.83 -8.03
CA ILE A 90 0.71 -3.59 -6.62
C ILE A 90 1.61 -4.51 -5.78
N VAL A 91 2.35 -3.92 -4.85
CA VAL A 91 3.17 -4.67 -3.89
C VAL A 91 2.96 -4.11 -2.50
N CYS A 92 2.63 -4.93 -1.54
CA CYS A 92 2.63 -4.54 -0.12
C CYS A 92 3.77 -5.22 0.64
N THR A 93 4.19 -4.60 1.73
CA THR A 93 4.97 -5.26 2.78
C THR A 93 4.04 -5.47 3.97
N PRO A 94 3.56 -6.69 4.20
CA PRO A 94 2.63 -6.96 5.28
C PRO A 94 3.28 -6.74 6.65
N TYR A 95 2.46 -6.23 7.58
CA TYR A 95 2.81 -6.06 8.98
C TYR A 95 1.87 -6.86 9.87
N ARG A 96 2.32 -7.15 11.09
CA ARG A 96 1.52 -7.92 12.03
C ARG A 96 0.23 -7.18 12.40
N VAL A 97 -0.86 -7.94 12.49
CA VAL A 97 -2.08 -7.46 13.13
C VAL A 97 -1.78 -7.18 14.60
N LYS A 98 -2.42 -6.15 15.18
CA LYS A 98 -2.29 -5.77 16.61
C LYS A 98 -2.97 -6.81 17.51
N ASP A 99 -2.46 -8.04 17.49
CA ASP A 99 -2.94 -9.21 18.22
C ASP A 99 -1.74 -9.98 18.77
N ALA A 100 -1.95 -10.76 19.82
CA ALA A 100 -0.91 -11.59 20.47
C ALA A 100 -0.33 -12.66 19.54
N GLY A 101 -1.07 -13.12 18.50
CA GLY A 101 -0.62 -14.12 17.53
C GLY A 101 0.32 -13.55 16.45
N LEU A 102 1.06 -14.45 15.78
CA LEU A 102 1.81 -14.11 14.57
C LEU A 102 0.85 -14.12 13.36
N LYS A 103 -0.02 -13.11 13.29
CA LYS A 103 -1.03 -13.00 12.23
C LYS A 103 -0.73 -11.80 11.33
N TYR A 104 -1.01 -11.98 10.04
CA TYR A 104 -0.92 -10.96 9.00
C TYR A 104 -2.24 -10.91 8.21
N ALA A 105 -2.68 -9.72 7.84
CA ALA A 105 -3.90 -9.52 7.04
C ALA A 105 -3.60 -9.79 5.56
N VAL A 106 -3.27 -11.04 5.23
CA VAL A 106 -2.93 -11.48 3.86
C VAL A 106 -3.76 -12.70 3.52
N LYS A 107 -4.30 -12.72 2.29
CA LYS A 107 -5.01 -13.87 1.74
C LYS A 107 -4.33 -14.35 0.47
N PHE A 108 -4.08 -15.65 0.41
CA PHE A 108 -3.56 -16.33 -0.78
C PHE A 108 -4.71 -16.94 -1.59
N LYS A 109 -4.48 -17.10 -2.89
CA LYS A 109 -5.39 -17.85 -3.75
C LYS A 109 -5.37 -19.37 -3.43
N ASP A 110 -4.21 -19.87 -3.11
CA ASP A 110 -3.98 -21.27 -2.74
C ASP A 110 -2.86 -21.33 -1.69
N ASP A 111 -3.27 -21.51 -0.44
CA ASP A 111 -2.35 -21.58 0.70
C ASP A 111 -1.40 -22.80 0.65
N LYS A 112 -1.74 -23.81 -0.16
CA LYS A 112 -0.95 -25.04 -0.28
C LYS A 112 0.15 -24.94 -1.33
N ASN A 113 0.03 -24.02 -2.30
CA ASN A 113 0.95 -23.88 -3.44
C ASN A 113 1.53 -22.45 -3.52
N ILE A 114 2.12 -21.97 -2.42
CA ILE A 114 2.74 -20.65 -2.37
C ILE A 114 4.05 -20.68 -3.17
N LYS A 115 4.10 -19.93 -4.27
CA LYS A 115 5.29 -19.79 -5.11
C LYS A 115 6.04 -18.52 -4.78
N ILE A 116 7.27 -18.67 -4.27
CA ILE A 116 8.16 -17.54 -4.04
C ILE A 116 8.77 -17.11 -5.39
N LEU A 117 8.61 -15.85 -5.72
CA LEU A 117 9.14 -15.18 -6.91
C LEU A 117 10.48 -14.50 -6.58
N PRO A 118 11.25 -14.04 -7.60
CA PRO A 118 12.45 -13.22 -7.38
C PRO A 118 12.15 -12.02 -6.46
N TRP A 119 13.16 -11.63 -5.68
CA TRP A 119 13.09 -10.56 -4.67
C TRP A 119 12.17 -10.89 -3.50
N ASP A 120 12.01 -12.17 -3.20
CA ASP A 120 11.18 -12.67 -2.10
C ASP A 120 9.72 -12.17 -2.14
N MET A 121 9.17 -12.11 -3.35
CA MET A 121 7.78 -11.76 -3.58
C MET A 121 6.90 -13.00 -3.67
N VAL A 122 5.66 -12.86 -3.23
CA VAL A 122 4.61 -13.87 -3.40
C VAL A 122 3.36 -13.21 -3.95
N GLU A 123 2.66 -13.88 -4.89
CA GLU A 123 1.35 -13.40 -5.39
C GLU A 123 0.28 -13.66 -4.32
N ILE A 124 -0.54 -12.64 -4.05
CA ILE A 124 -1.58 -12.65 -3.03
C ILE A 124 -2.92 -12.19 -3.62
N GLU A 125 -4.02 -12.49 -2.92
CA GLU A 125 -5.34 -11.95 -3.24
C GLU A 125 -5.65 -10.68 -2.48
N GLU A 126 -5.30 -10.63 -1.20
CA GLU A 126 -5.57 -9.48 -0.33
C GLU A 126 -4.35 -9.20 0.54
N GLY A 127 -4.09 -7.93 0.80
CA GLY A 127 -3.01 -7.48 1.66
C GLY A 127 -3.22 -6.06 2.19
N PRO A 128 -2.53 -5.69 3.28
CA PRO A 128 -2.74 -4.42 3.96
C PRO A 128 -2.15 -3.25 3.17
N ALA A 129 -2.82 -2.10 3.24
CA ALA A 129 -2.41 -0.89 2.53
C ALA A 129 -1.43 0.01 3.30
N GLY A 130 -1.15 -0.27 4.56
CA GLY A 130 -0.31 0.59 5.40
C GLY A 130 1.19 0.62 5.04
N LEU A 131 1.65 -0.26 4.14
CA LEU A 131 2.91 -0.14 3.41
C LEU A 131 2.72 -0.78 2.03
N MET A 132 2.12 -0.04 1.10
CA MET A 132 1.71 -0.54 -0.21
C MET A 132 2.14 0.40 -1.33
N LEU A 133 2.91 -0.14 -2.28
CA LEU A 133 3.34 0.53 -3.51
C LEU A 133 2.41 0.16 -4.66
N ILE A 134 1.87 1.17 -5.34
CA ILE A 134 0.90 1.01 -6.43
C ILE A 134 1.38 1.79 -7.64
N HIS A 135 1.53 1.12 -8.78
CA HIS A 135 1.89 1.78 -10.02
C HIS A 135 0.70 2.59 -10.56
N ARG A 136 0.97 3.78 -11.11
CA ARG A 136 -0.03 4.71 -11.71
C ARG A 136 -1.01 4.01 -12.65
N ARG A 137 -0.52 3.10 -13.48
CA ARG A 137 -1.36 2.36 -14.47
C ARG A 137 -2.52 1.59 -13.83
N VAL A 138 -2.43 1.24 -12.53
CA VAL A 138 -3.54 0.57 -11.83
C VAL A 138 -4.72 1.52 -11.75
N TYR A 139 -4.52 2.72 -11.23
CA TYR A 139 -5.59 3.71 -11.10
C TYR A 139 -6.11 4.19 -12.46
N GLU A 140 -5.23 4.38 -13.43
CA GLU A 140 -5.63 4.73 -14.81
C GLU A 140 -6.50 3.63 -15.44
N GLY A 141 -6.15 2.37 -15.22
CA GLY A 141 -6.94 1.22 -15.64
C GLY A 141 -8.29 1.15 -14.92
N LEU A 142 -8.30 1.37 -13.60
CA LEU A 142 -9.53 1.42 -12.81
C LEU A 142 -10.47 2.55 -13.26
N MET A 143 -9.95 3.76 -13.47
CA MET A 143 -10.76 4.88 -13.99
C MET A 143 -11.42 4.55 -15.33
N LYS A 144 -10.69 3.83 -16.21
CA LYS A 144 -11.22 3.40 -17.50
C LYS A 144 -12.29 2.32 -17.39
N ASN A 145 -12.06 1.33 -16.53
CA ASN A 145 -12.91 0.15 -16.41
C ASN A 145 -14.12 0.37 -15.48
N ARG A 146 -13.97 1.30 -14.51
CA ARG A 146 -14.95 1.58 -13.46
C ARG A 146 -15.25 3.09 -13.38
N PRO A 147 -15.78 3.69 -14.46
CA PRO A 147 -16.18 5.10 -14.46
C PRO A 147 -17.31 5.40 -13.46
N ASP A 148 -18.05 4.39 -13.04
CA ASP A 148 -19.09 4.43 -12.00
C ASP A 148 -18.56 4.83 -10.62
N LEU A 149 -17.27 4.61 -10.36
CA LEU A 149 -16.61 5.02 -9.10
C LEU A 149 -16.32 6.52 -9.01
N LYS A 150 -16.54 7.27 -10.08
CA LYS A 150 -16.26 8.72 -10.09
C LYS A 150 -17.19 9.47 -9.15
N ILE A 151 -16.58 10.27 -8.25
CA ILE A 151 -17.33 11.09 -7.30
C ILE A 151 -17.46 12.50 -7.85
N GLN A 152 -18.66 13.07 -7.74
CA GLN A 152 -18.96 14.45 -8.13
C GLN A 152 -19.23 15.29 -6.89
N PHE A 153 -18.64 16.49 -6.83
CA PHE A 153 -18.83 17.43 -5.74
C PHE A 153 -19.35 18.77 -6.25
N ASN A 154 -20.01 19.52 -5.37
CA ASN A 154 -20.29 20.93 -5.62
C ASN A 154 -18.98 21.74 -5.62
N LYS A 155 -19.03 22.95 -6.19
CA LYS A 155 -17.87 23.81 -6.36
C LYS A 155 -17.12 24.10 -5.04
N ALA A 156 -17.83 24.47 -3.99
CA ALA A 156 -17.21 24.81 -2.70
C ALA A 156 -16.43 23.65 -2.08
N THR A 157 -16.97 22.41 -2.17
CA THR A 157 -16.30 21.21 -1.70
C THR A 157 -15.06 20.90 -2.53
N ARG A 158 -15.13 21.03 -3.85
CA ARG A 158 -13.97 20.82 -4.76
C ARG A 158 -12.84 21.79 -4.46
N ASP A 159 -13.16 23.09 -4.34
CA ASP A 159 -12.15 24.13 -4.08
C ASP A 159 -11.43 23.87 -2.74
N LYS A 160 -12.17 23.46 -1.71
CA LYS A 160 -11.60 23.04 -0.42
C LYS A 160 -10.66 21.84 -0.57
N MET A 161 -11.10 20.79 -1.24
CA MET A 161 -10.31 19.55 -1.43
C MET A 161 -9.07 19.79 -2.29
N ASN A 162 -9.16 20.57 -3.38
CA ASN A 162 -8.01 20.94 -4.20
C ASN A 162 -6.95 21.67 -3.37
N LYS A 163 -7.37 22.60 -2.52
CA LYS A 163 -6.45 23.29 -1.60
C LYS A 163 -5.79 22.32 -0.61
N GLU A 164 -6.53 21.36 -0.08
CA GLU A 164 -6.02 20.37 0.89
C GLU A 164 -4.93 19.48 0.29
N ILE A 165 -5.11 19.03 -0.94
CA ILE A 165 -4.08 18.23 -1.63
C ILE A 165 -2.98 19.09 -2.28
N GLY A 166 -3.13 20.42 -2.27
CA GLY A 166 -2.19 21.34 -2.91
C GLY A 166 -2.14 21.15 -4.43
N ALA A 167 -3.30 20.92 -5.04
CA ALA A 167 -3.46 20.74 -6.47
C ALA A 167 -4.08 21.97 -7.12
N ASP A 168 -3.82 22.10 -8.43
CA ASP A 168 -4.50 23.06 -9.29
C ASP A 168 -5.98 22.72 -9.45
N ASN A 169 -6.77 23.67 -9.93
CA ASN A 169 -8.23 23.74 -9.81
C ASN A 169 -9.05 22.53 -10.30
N ASP A 170 -8.49 21.63 -11.11
CA ASP A 170 -9.25 20.55 -11.76
C ASP A 170 -8.95 19.14 -11.22
N ALA A 171 -8.05 18.99 -10.26
CA ALA A 171 -7.58 17.67 -9.82
C ALA A 171 -8.71 16.81 -9.23
N ILE A 172 -9.56 17.41 -8.40
CA ILE A 172 -10.71 16.71 -7.78
C ILE A 172 -11.75 16.36 -8.83
N ASP A 173 -12.08 17.25 -9.75
CA ASP A 173 -13.03 16.94 -10.83
C ASP A 173 -12.51 15.83 -11.76
N LYS A 174 -11.22 15.76 -11.98
CA LYS A 174 -10.62 14.82 -12.90
C LYS A 174 -10.34 13.46 -12.26
N TYR A 175 -9.86 13.44 -11.03
CA TYR A 175 -9.24 12.27 -10.42
C TYR A 175 -9.90 11.76 -9.13
N MET A 176 -10.97 12.38 -8.65
CA MET A 176 -11.65 11.88 -7.46
C MET A 176 -12.59 10.72 -7.80
N TYR A 177 -12.15 9.52 -7.42
CA TYR A 177 -12.87 8.26 -7.55
C TYR A 177 -12.92 7.56 -6.20
N ASN A 178 -13.96 6.78 -5.96
CA ASN A 178 -14.12 5.98 -4.75
C ASN A 178 -13.40 4.63 -4.89
N PHE A 179 -12.06 4.65 -5.05
CA PHE A 179 -11.25 3.44 -5.14
C PHE A 179 -11.13 2.73 -3.79
N TRP A 180 -11.15 3.51 -2.71
CA TRP A 180 -10.95 3.08 -1.34
C TRP A 180 -12.28 3.19 -0.59
N ASP A 181 -13.04 2.10 -0.53
CA ASP A 181 -14.30 2.05 0.20
C ASP A 181 -14.35 0.80 1.07
N THR A 182 -15.19 0.84 2.09
CA THR A 182 -15.57 -0.36 2.82
C THR A 182 -16.73 -1.03 2.10
N THR A 183 -16.69 -2.35 1.99
CA THR A 183 -17.78 -3.11 1.39
C THR A 183 -18.42 -4.05 2.41
N PHE A 184 -19.71 -4.30 2.25
CA PHE A 184 -20.47 -5.24 3.04
C PHE A 184 -21.02 -6.33 2.14
N ASN A 185 -20.67 -7.58 2.44
CA ASN A 185 -21.21 -8.73 1.71
C ASN A 185 -22.53 -9.16 2.36
N LEU A 186 -23.63 -8.96 1.63
CA LEU A 186 -24.98 -9.29 2.11
C LEU A 186 -25.20 -10.80 2.28
N ASP A 187 -24.48 -11.64 1.52
CA ASP A 187 -24.66 -13.10 1.57
C ASP A 187 -23.93 -13.71 2.77
N THR A 188 -22.74 -13.18 3.11
CA THR A 188 -21.93 -13.69 4.23
C THR A 188 -22.09 -12.90 5.51
N GLY A 189 -22.63 -11.68 5.45
CA GLY A 189 -22.74 -10.76 6.59
C GLY A 189 -21.40 -10.15 7.01
N GLU A 190 -20.38 -10.16 6.15
CA GLU A 190 -19.03 -9.71 6.47
C GLU A 190 -18.74 -8.31 5.93
N TRP A 191 -18.09 -7.49 6.76
CA TRP A 191 -17.50 -6.23 6.35
C TRP A 191 -16.08 -6.44 5.85
N LYS A 192 -15.74 -5.82 4.72
CA LYS A 192 -14.36 -5.64 4.25
C LYS A 192 -13.89 -4.23 4.49
N GLY A 193 -12.72 -4.07 5.08
CA GLY A 193 -12.00 -2.80 5.16
C GLY A 193 -11.60 -2.29 3.77
N GLU A 194 -11.23 -1.03 3.69
CA GLU A 194 -10.93 -0.34 2.43
C GLU A 194 -9.72 -0.92 1.69
N ASP A 195 -8.75 -1.45 2.43
CA ASP A 195 -7.56 -2.10 1.87
C ASP A 195 -7.92 -3.42 1.16
N LEU A 196 -8.72 -4.27 1.79
CA LEU A 196 -9.16 -5.54 1.20
C LEU A 196 -10.13 -5.31 0.04
N SER A 197 -11.02 -4.31 0.16
CA SER A 197 -11.94 -3.93 -0.91
C SER A 197 -11.19 -3.38 -2.12
N PHE A 198 -10.14 -2.58 -1.93
CA PHE A 198 -9.26 -2.15 -3.01
C PHE A 198 -8.53 -3.32 -3.69
N CYS A 199 -8.04 -4.28 -2.91
CA CYS A 199 -7.41 -5.47 -3.44
C CYS A 199 -8.36 -6.28 -4.34
N GLU A 200 -9.62 -6.45 -3.92
CA GLU A 200 -10.66 -7.11 -4.71
C GLU A 200 -10.97 -6.32 -6.00
N LEU A 201 -11.22 -5.01 -5.88
CA LEU A 201 -11.43 -4.12 -7.03
C LEU A 201 -10.29 -4.22 -8.06
N ALA A 202 -9.04 -4.22 -7.60
CA ALA A 202 -7.87 -4.34 -8.49
C ALA A 202 -7.84 -5.70 -9.19
N ARG A 203 -8.10 -6.81 -8.48
CA ARG A 203 -8.11 -8.17 -9.06
C ARG A 203 -9.22 -8.37 -10.08
N GLU A 204 -10.43 -7.88 -9.78
CA GLU A 204 -11.56 -7.91 -10.73
C GLU A 204 -11.23 -7.19 -12.04
N ASN A 205 -10.35 -6.17 -11.95
CA ASN A 205 -9.84 -5.43 -13.11
C ASN A 205 -8.51 -6.00 -13.65
N ARG A 206 -8.17 -7.26 -13.29
CA ARG A 206 -7.04 -8.04 -13.81
C ARG A 206 -5.65 -7.54 -13.38
N PHE A 207 -5.56 -6.71 -12.36
CA PHE A 207 -4.29 -6.37 -11.73
C PHE A 207 -3.88 -7.44 -10.71
N LYS A 208 -2.58 -7.66 -10.59
CA LYS A 208 -2.03 -8.64 -9.66
C LYS A 208 -1.41 -7.95 -8.46
N LEU A 209 -1.58 -8.58 -7.31
CA LEU A 209 -1.05 -8.12 -6.04
C LEU A 209 0.06 -9.06 -5.57
N TYR A 210 1.06 -8.46 -4.93
CA TYR A 210 2.21 -9.18 -4.40
C TYR A 210 2.52 -8.73 -2.98
N ALA A 211 3.04 -9.66 -2.17
CA ALA A 211 3.57 -9.37 -0.84
C ALA A 211 5.08 -9.57 -0.81
N ASN A 212 5.79 -8.66 -0.16
CA ASN A 212 7.20 -8.76 0.16
C ASN A 212 7.37 -9.63 1.42
N LEU A 213 8.12 -10.70 1.33
CA LEU A 213 8.33 -11.67 2.42
C LEU A 213 9.48 -11.28 3.34
N ASP A 214 10.54 -10.67 2.80
CA ASP A 214 11.82 -10.49 3.50
C ASP A 214 12.06 -9.04 3.96
N SER A 215 11.03 -8.42 4.50
CA SER A 215 11.18 -7.10 5.13
C SER A 215 10.53 -7.09 6.50
N GLU A 216 11.31 -6.65 7.48
CA GLU A 216 10.83 -6.49 8.85
C GLU A 216 10.04 -5.19 8.98
N THR A 217 8.90 -5.27 9.64
CA THR A 217 8.04 -4.13 9.94
C THR A 217 7.59 -4.19 11.40
N THR A 218 7.29 -3.03 11.98
CA THR A 218 6.64 -2.94 13.29
C THR A 218 5.34 -2.15 13.16
N HIS A 219 4.24 -2.72 13.58
CA HIS A 219 2.95 -2.06 13.65
C HIS A 219 2.74 -1.51 15.06
N HIS A 220 2.78 -0.21 15.22
CA HIS A 220 2.72 0.45 16.53
C HIS A 220 1.27 0.69 16.99
N GLY A 221 1.02 0.46 18.25
CA GLY A 221 -0.21 0.76 18.96
C GLY A 221 0.12 1.02 20.43
N SER A 222 -0.53 0.34 21.38
CA SER A 222 -0.10 0.30 22.79
C SER A 222 1.26 -0.43 22.94
N TRP A 223 1.57 -1.30 21.98
CA TRP A 223 2.82 -2.04 21.81
C TRP A 223 3.33 -1.92 20.38
N GLY A 224 4.58 -2.35 20.13
CA GLY A 224 5.12 -2.54 18.79
C GLY A 224 5.00 -4.01 18.38
N TRP A 225 4.12 -4.33 17.44
CA TRP A 225 4.01 -5.68 16.86
C TRP A 225 5.01 -5.83 15.72
N LYS A 226 6.19 -6.31 16.08
CA LYS A 226 7.31 -6.52 15.16
C LYS A 226 7.24 -7.89 14.50
N GLY A 227 7.60 -7.99 13.22
CA GLY A 227 7.72 -9.26 12.53
C GLY A 227 8.07 -9.11 11.06
N ARG A 228 8.39 -10.26 10.47
CA ARG A 228 8.64 -10.44 9.04
C ARG A 228 7.60 -11.43 8.51
N PHE A 229 6.92 -11.08 7.43
CA PHE A 229 5.83 -11.91 6.90
C PHE A 229 6.31 -13.31 6.51
N GLY A 230 7.50 -13.43 5.90
CA GLY A 230 8.09 -14.70 5.55
C GLY A 230 8.22 -15.69 6.72
N ASP A 231 8.42 -15.19 7.95
CA ASP A 231 8.55 -16.05 9.14
C ASP A 231 7.24 -16.77 9.48
N SER A 232 6.09 -16.24 9.08
CA SER A 232 4.79 -16.88 9.27
C SER A 232 4.56 -18.06 8.32
N LEU A 233 5.25 -18.09 7.18
CA LEU A 233 5.13 -19.11 6.16
C LEU A 233 6.03 -20.32 6.40
N VAL A 234 7.08 -20.20 7.22
CA VAL A 234 8.05 -21.30 7.50
C VAL A 234 7.37 -22.51 8.13
N LYS A 235 6.22 -22.35 8.79
CA LYS A 235 5.43 -23.47 9.33
C LYS A 235 4.60 -24.22 8.27
N SER A 236 4.38 -23.63 7.10
CA SER A 236 3.55 -24.17 6.02
C SER A 236 4.34 -24.59 4.77
N VAL A 237 5.57 -24.08 4.62
CA VAL A 237 6.48 -24.45 3.53
C VAL A 237 7.59 -25.32 4.14
N SER A 238 7.89 -26.49 3.54
CA SER A 238 8.97 -27.35 4.01
C SER A 238 10.26 -26.55 4.25
N PRO A 239 10.89 -26.64 5.44
CA PRO A 239 12.08 -25.88 5.81
C PRO A 239 13.23 -25.97 4.79
N ASP A 240 13.30 -27.06 4.04
CA ASP A 240 14.34 -27.31 3.05
C ASP A 240 14.31 -26.38 1.84
N ASN A 241 13.15 -25.84 1.47
CA ASN A 241 13.01 -24.97 0.29
C ASN A 241 13.41 -23.52 0.57
N TYR A 242 13.24 -23.05 1.81
CA TYR A 242 13.61 -21.69 2.20
C TYR A 242 15.10 -21.57 2.56
N ALA A 243 15.65 -22.59 3.25
CA ALA A 243 17.06 -22.64 3.63
C ALA A 243 18.01 -22.83 2.44
N LYS A 244 17.63 -23.63 1.45
CA LYS A 244 18.43 -23.87 0.23
C LYS A 244 18.58 -22.62 -0.64
N LYS A 245 17.60 -21.71 -0.61
CA LYS A 245 17.68 -20.46 -1.38
C LYS A 245 18.66 -19.45 -0.75
N LYS A 246 18.68 -19.33 0.58
CA LYS A 246 19.64 -18.44 1.28
C LYS A 246 21.09 -18.91 1.18
N ALA A 247 21.33 -20.21 1.06
CA ALA A 247 22.68 -20.75 0.90
C ALA A 247 23.27 -20.55 -0.51
N ASN A 248 22.43 -20.28 -1.52
CA ASN A 248 22.87 -20.04 -2.91
C ASN A 248 23.03 -18.55 -3.26
N GLU A 249 22.69 -17.64 -2.34
CA GLU A 249 22.76 -16.18 -2.53
C GLU A 249 23.84 -15.53 -1.63
N ALA A 250 24.57 -16.32 -0.83
CA ALA A 250 25.73 -15.93 -0.03
C ALA A 250 27.05 -16.36 -0.71
#